data_666900836c1c5503866cb4c998e91782
#
_entry.id   666900836c1c5503866cb4c998e91782
#
_cell.length_a   1.000
_cell.length_b   1.000
_cell.length_c   1.000
_cell.angle_alpha   90.00
_cell.angle_beta   90.00
_cell.angle_gamma   90.00
#
_symmetry.space_group_name_H-M   'P 1'
#
loop_
_entity.id
_entity.type
_entity.pdbx_description
1 polymer ?
#
loop_
_entity_poly.entity_id
_entity_poly.type
_entity_poly.pdbx_seq_one_letter_code
_entity_poly.pdbx_strand_id
1 'polypeptide(L)'
;MKASMKILCSFVIALLCGGSSLSAAQQWKDTIVVARDGSGDYRTLTEAMEGIRAFMDYKVTVLVKKGVYKEKVILPSWLENVDFIGENVENTIITYDDHANINKMGTFRTYTLKVEGNSITFKNLTIENNAARLGQAVALHTEGDRLIFINCRFLGNQDTIYTGSEGSRLLFTNCYIEGTTDFIFGPSTALF
;
A
#
# COMPACT_ATOMS: atom_id res chain seq x y z
N MET A 1 59.80 -63.22 -28.47
CA MET A 1 59.06 -63.11 -27.24
C MET A 1 58.29 -61.79 -27.23
N LYS A 2 57.02 -61.82 -27.49
CA LYS A 2 56.14 -60.63 -27.49
C LYS A 2 55.31 -60.63 -26.21
N ALA A 3 55.55 -59.68 -25.35
CA ALA A 3 54.76 -59.48 -24.16
C ALA A 3 53.46 -58.66 -24.52
N SER A 4 52.33 -59.27 -24.29
CA SER A 4 51.03 -58.64 -24.53
C SER A 4 50.55 -57.97 -23.24
N MET A 5 50.41 -56.65 -23.25
CA MET A 5 49.95 -55.83 -22.14
C MET A 5 48.44 -55.63 -22.27
N LYS A 6 47.70 -56.27 -21.37
CA LYS A 6 46.22 -56.09 -21.28
C LYS A 6 45.93 -54.83 -20.45
N ILE A 7 45.36 -53.83 -21.10
CA ILE A 7 44.87 -52.63 -20.43
C ILE A 7 43.45 -52.90 -19.94
N LEU A 8 43.27 -52.89 -18.61
CA LEU A 8 41.97 -53.05 -17.96
C LEU A 8 41.35 -51.65 -17.82
N CYS A 9 40.39 -51.33 -18.69
CA CYS A 9 39.59 -50.10 -18.53
C CYS A 9 38.54 -50.32 -17.46
N SER A 10 38.76 -49.77 -16.27
CA SER A 10 37.70 -49.67 -15.24
C SER A 10 36.82 -48.48 -15.56
N PHE A 11 35.57 -48.76 -15.98
CA PHE A 11 34.54 -47.72 -16.08
C PHE A 11 34.03 -47.39 -14.69
N VAL A 12 34.40 -46.22 -14.17
CA VAL A 12 33.73 -45.65 -12.98
C VAL A 12 32.46 -44.92 -13.43
N ILE A 13 31.32 -45.56 -13.23
CA ILE A 13 30.03 -44.91 -13.40
C ILE A 13 29.79 -43.97 -12.17
N ALA A 14 30.06 -42.68 -12.36
CA ALA A 14 29.66 -41.68 -11.40
C ALA A 14 28.13 -41.49 -11.49
N LEU A 15 27.42 -42.02 -10.51
CA LEU A 15 25.98 -41.75 -10.30
C LEU A 15 25.84 -40.31 -9.88
N LEU A 16 25.53 -39.39 -10.82
CA LEU A 16 25.09 -38.03 -10.53
C LEU A 16 23.69 -38.13 -9.96
N CYS A 17 23.56 -38.19 -8.63
CA CYS A 17 22.34 -37.86 -7.94
C CYS A 17 22.03 -36.38 -8.17
N GLY A 18 21.28 -36.10 -9.25
CA GLY A 18 20.65 -34.82 -9.47
C GLY A 18 19.65 -34.54 -8.35
N GLY A 19 20.09 -33.87 -7.32
CA GLY A 19 19.20 -33.31 -6.32
C GLY A 19 18.28 -32.31 -6.99
N SER A 20 17.05 -32.74 -7.33
CA SER A 20 15.97 -31.81 -7.68
C SER A 20 15.73 -30.97 -6.44
N SER A 21 16.29 -29.77 -6.38
CA SER A 21 15.87 -28.75 -5.44
C SER A 21 14.41 -28.42 -5.80
N LEU A 22 13.48 -29.02 -5.07
CA LEU A 22 12.09 -28.55 -5.05
C LEU A 22 12.18 -27.09 -4.63
N SER A 23 12.02 -26.18 -5.60
CA SER A 23 11.79 -24.78 -5.34
C SER A 23 10.51 -24.74 -4.48
N ALA A 24 10.68 -24.44 -3.20
CA ALA A 24 9.53 -24.17 -2.34
C ALA A 24 8.74 -23.07 -3.04
N ALA A 25 7.51 -23.36 -3.43
CA ALA A 25 6.62 -22.37 -4.01
C ALA A 25 6.59 -21.20 -3.03
N GLN A 26 6.93 -20.01 -3.49
CA GLN A 26 6.94 -18.80 -2.67
C GLN A 26 5.52 -18.58 -2.16
N GLN A 27 5.28 -18.90 -0.88
CA GLN A 27 4.00 -18.69 -0.24
C GLN A 27 3.88 -17.20 0.05
N TRP A 28 2.98 -16.53 -0.67
CA TRP A 28 2.67 -15.13 -0.43
C TRP A 28 1.95 -14.97 0.91
N LYS A 29 2.36 -13.98 1.69
CA LYS A 29 1.70 -13.66 2.97
C LYS A 29 0.33 -13.04 2.67
N ASP A 30 -0.68 -13.51 3.36
CA ASP A 30 -2.02 -12.89 3.41
C ASP A 30 -2.12 -11.79 4.48
N THR A 31 -1.14 -11.72 5.38
CA THR A 31 -1.04 -10.72 6.44
C THR A 31 0.36 -10.12 6.46
N ILE A 32 0.44 -8.80 6.39
CA ILE A 32 1.66 -7.99 6.37
C ILE A 32 1.60 -7.02 7.55
N VAL A 33 2.69 -6.88 8.28
CA VAL A 33 2.79 -5.95 9.41
C VAL A 33 3.74 -4.81 9.04
N VAL A 34 3.24 -3.58 9.12
CA VAL A 34 4.04 -2.35 8.96
C VAL A 34 4.29 -1.75 10.34
N ALA A 35 5.56 -1.58 10.71
CA ALA A 35 5.95 -1.03 12.00
C ALA A 35 7.23 -0.19 11.87
N ARG A 36 7.16 1.10 12.20
CA ARG A 36 8.29 2.04 12.09
C ARG A 36 9.53 1.64 12.91
N ASP A 37 9.31 0.99 14.05
CA ASP A 37 10.38 0.52 14.93
C ASP A 37 11.13 -0.71 14.38
N GLY A 38 10.64 -1.30 13.29
CA GLY A 38 11.19 -2.48 12.65
C GLY A 38 10.72 -3.80 13.27
N SER A 39 9.71 -3.79 14.13
CA SER A 39 9.09 -5.02 14.68
C SER A 39 8.14 -5.71 13.69
N GLY A 40 7.84 -5.09 12.54
CA GLY A 40 7.01 -5.63 11.47
C GLY A 40 7.80 -6.20 10.29
N ASP A 41 7.09 -6.57 9.25
CA ASP A 41 7.67 -7.03 7.97
C ASP A 41 8.31 -5.87 7.21
N TYR A 42 7.74 -4.66 7.31
CA TYR A 42 8.18 -3.43 6.66
C TYR A 42 8.18 -2.26 7.64
N ARG A 43 9.00 -1.25 7.35
CA ARG A 43 9.06 -0.02 8.17
C ARG A 43 8.18 1.09 7.64
N THR A 44 7.81 1.05 6.36
CA THR A 44 6.99 2.05 5.66
C THR A 44 5.84 1.39 4.92
N LEU A 45 4.78 2.16 4.65
CA LEU A 45 3.68 1.68 3.81
C LEU A 45 4.14 1.53 2.36
N THR A 46 4.99 2.43 1.88
CA THR A 46 5.53 2.37 0.52
C THR A 46 6.28 1.05 0.27
N GLU A 47 7.18 0.64 1.18
CA GLU A 47 7.85 -0.66 1.10
C GLU A 47 6.86 -1.84 1.13
N ALA A 48 5.82 -1.76 1.96
CA ALA A 48 4.81 -2.80 2.04
C ALA A 48 4.03 -2.93 0.72
N MET A 49 3.71 -1.81 0.04
CA MET A 49 3.03 -1.83 -1.26
C MET A 49 3.87 -2.50 -2.34
N GLU A 50 5.18 -2.28 -2.34
CA GLU A 50 6.12 -2.94 -3.27
C GLU A 50 6.22 -4.45 -3.02
N GLY A 51 5.98 -4.89 -1.78
CA GLY A 51 6.00 -6.30 -1.39
C GLY A 51 4.71 -7.07 -1.69
N ILE A 52 3.60 -6.41 -2.01
CA ILE A 52 2.31 -7.04 -2.31
C ILE A 52 2.25 -7.43 -3.79
N ARG A 53 1.81 -8.66 -4.06
CA ARG A 53 1.62 -9.15 -5.43
C ARG A 53 0.51 -8.36 -6.14
N ALA A 54 0.70 -8.09 -7.42
CA ALA A 54 -0.33 -7.49 -8.28
C ALA A 54 -1.48 -8.47 -8.59
N PHE A 55 -2.70 -7.95 -8.79
CA PHE A 55 -3.89 -8.67 -9.25
C PHE A 55 -4.20 -9.92 -8.44
N MET A 56 -4.33 -9.74 -7.11
CA MET A 56 -4.63 -10.86 -6.22
C MET A 56 -6.10 -11.26 -6.29
N ASP A 57 -6.34 -12.57 -6.37
CA ASP A 57 -7.66 -13.21 -6.25
C ASP A 57 -8.01 -13.56 -4.79
N TYR A 58 -7.12 -13.26 -3.85
CA TYR A 58 -7.30 -13.45 -2.40
C TYR A 58 -7.14 -12.12 -1.66
N LYS A 59 -7.62 -12.07 -0.44
CA LYS A 59 -7.54 -10.88 0.41
C LYS A 59 -6.19 -10.82 1.13
N VAL A 60 -5.59 -9.63 1.15
CA VAL A 60 -4.41 -9.32 1.98
C VAL A 60 -4.79 -8.32 3.06
N THR A 61 -4.30 -8.54 4.26
CA THR A 61 -4.45 -7.63 5.39
C THR A 61 -3.11 -6.95 5.69
N VAL A 62 -3.09 -5.64 5.69
CA VAL A 62 -1.94 -4.82 6.10
C VAL A 62 -2.22 -4.24 7.49
N LEU A 63 -1.58 -4.78 8.50
CA LEU A 63 -1.67 -4.29 9.88
C LEU A 63 -0.64 -3.18 10.08
N VAL A 64 -1.11 -1.96 10.31
CA VAL A 64 -0.25 -0.79 10.51
C VAL A 64 -0.16 -0.49 12.00
N LYS A 65 1.03 -0.68 12.56
CA LYS A 65 1.30 -0.38 13.96
C LYS A 65 1.25 1.12 14.23
N LYS A 66 0.96 1.50 15.47
CA LYS A 66 0.98 2.90 15.90
C LYS A 66 2.30 3.57 15.53
N GLY A 67 2.21 4.80 15.06
CA GLY A 67 3.35 5.60 14.61
C GLY A 67 2.92 6.71 13.66
N VAL A 68 3.82 7.66 13.43
CA VAL A 68 3.63 8.71 12.42
C VAL A 68 4.44 8.35 11.19
N TYR A 69 3.77 7.99 10.12
CA TYR A 69 4.35 7.62 8.82
C TYR A 69 4.35 8.85 7.91
N LYS A 70 5.48 9.57 7.87
CA LYS A 70 5.63 10.75 7.00
C LYS A 70 6.07 10.29 5.61
N GLU A 71 5.10 9.97 4.77
CA GLU A 71 5.32 9.48 3.41
C GLU A 71 4.12 9.77 2.50
N LYS A 72 4.37 9.90 1.21
CA LYS A 72 3.33 9.94 0.17
C LYS A 72 3.10 8.52 -0.31
N VAL A 73 1.93 7.99 -0.02
CA VAL A 73 1.59 6.60 -0.31
C VAL A 73 0.70 6.53 -1.54
N ILE A 74 1.05 5.69 -2.49
CA ILE A 74 0.22 5.36 -3.65
C ILE A 74 -0.16 3.89 -3.58
N LEU A 75 -1.46 3.61 -3.63
CA LEU A 75 -1.99 2.29 -3.86
C LEU A 75 -2.34 2.17 -5.35
N PRO A 76 -1.48 1.52 -6.15
CA PRO A 76 -1.63 1.53 -7.60
C PRO A 76 -2.85 0.73 -8.07
N SER A 77 -3.29 0.94 -9.30
CA SER A 77 -4.52 0.37 -9.87
C SER A 77 -4.54 -1.17 -9.94
N TRP A 78 -3.39 -1.80 -9.90
CA TRP A 78 -3.28 -3.26 -9.86
C TRP A 78 -3.42 -3.84 -8.43
N LEU A 79 -3.48 -2.99 -7.41
CA LEU A 79 -3.67 -3.40 -6.01
C LEU A 79 -5.17 -3.54 -5.73
N GLU A 80 -5.61 -4.76 -5.43
CA GLU A 80 -7.01 -5.07 -5.17
C GLU A 80 -7.15 -5.97 -3.94
N ASN A 81 -8.33 -5.98 -3.34
CA ASN A 81 -8.68 -6.87 -2.22
C ASN A 81 -7.77 -6.74 -1.00
N VAL A 82 -7.46 -5.50 -0.59
CA VAL A 82 -6.59 -5.23 0.56
C VAL A 82 -7.35 -4.52 1.68
N ASP A 83 -7.18 -5.01 2.90
CA ASP A 83 -7.63 -4.32 4.11
C ASP A 83 -6.42 -3.68 4.81
N PHE A 84 -6.42 -2.36 4.97
CA PHE A 84 -5.46 -1.62 5.80
C PHE A 84 -6.07 -1.38 7.17
N ILE A 85 -5.45 -1.91 8.22
CA ILE A 85 -5.96 -1.84 9.58
C ILE A 85 -4.91 -1.20 10.49
N GLY A 86 -5.19 0.02 10.95
CA GLY A 86 -4.38 0.69 11.96
C GLY A 86 -4.59 0.10 13.35
N GLU A 87 -3.54 0.07 14.14
CA GLU A 87 -3.60 -0.38 15.53
C GLU A 87 -4.49 0.54 16.39
N ASN A 88 -4.46 1.84 16.13
CA ASN A 88 -5.27 2.84 16.82
C ASN A 88 -5.46 4.08 15.93
N VAL A 89 -6.70 4.55 15.79
CA VAL A 89 -7.03 5.66 14.89
C VAL A 89 -6.30 6.96 15.22
N GLU A 90 -6.05 7.25 16.48
CA GLU A 90 -5.42 8.48 16.93
C GLU A 90 -3.89 8.45 16.81
N ASN A 91 -3.30 7.26 16.86
CA ASN A 91 -1.86 7.09 16.94
C ASN A 91 -1.26 6.35 15.73
N THR A 92 -2.07 5.96 14.73
CA THR A 92 -1.61 5.40 13.46
C THR A 92 -1.87 6.43 12.37
N ILE A 93 -0.87 7.27 12.10
CA ILE A 93 -1.02 8.49 11.31
C ILE A 93 -0.14 8.39 10.06
N ILE A 94 -0.77 8.49 8.89
CA ILE A 94 -0.10 8.69 7.61
C ILE A 94 -0.19 10.18 7.30
N THR A 95 0.94 10.87 7.17
CA THR A 95 0.97 12.33 7.02
C THR A 95 1.98 12.78 5.98
N TYR A 96 1.68 13.87 5.32
CA TYR A 96 2.62 14.59 4.46
C TYR A 96 2.28 16.10 4.46
N ASP A 97 3.12 16.92 3.80
CA ASP A 97 3.05 18.38 3.90
C ASP A 97 3.17 19.10 2.54
N ASP A 98 2.82 18.44 1.44
CA ASP A 98 2.76 19.08 0.13
C ASP A 98 1.52 19.98 -0.02
N HIS A 99 1.69 21.14 -0.65
CA HIS A 99 0.60 22.01 -1.09
C HIS A 99 0.80 22.49 -2.55
N ALA A 100 -0.28 22.88 -3.21
CA ALA A 100 -0.32 23.14 -4.67
C ALA A 100 0.71 24.15 -5.17
N ASN A 101 1.16 25.07 -4.31
CA ASN A 101 2.10 26.13 -4.67
C ASN A 101 3.57 25.70 -4.61
N ILE A 102 3.88 24.51 -4.04
CA ILE A 102 5.26 23.98 -4.08
C ILE A 102 5.60 23.66 -5.52
N ASN A 103 6.56 24.37 -6.10
CA ASN A 103 7.00 24.17 -7.48
C ASN A 103 5.86 24.15 -8.51
N LYS A 104 4.75 24.82 -8.23
CA LYS A 104 3.53 24.83 -9.06
C LYS A 104 3.01 23.42 -9.36
N MET A 105 3.09 22.50 -8.40
CA MET A 105 2.70 21.11 -8.63
C MET A 105 1.19 20.92 -8.87
N GLY A 106 0.35 21.86 -8.41
CA GLY A 106 -1.11 21.80 -8.52
C GLY A 106 -1.74 20.80 -7.53
N THR A 107 -3.05 20.92 -7.34
CA THR A 107 -3.85 20.21 -6.32
C THR A 107 -3.65 18.70 -6.35
N PHE A 108 -3.79 18.07 -7.51
CA PHE A 108 -3.88 16.61 -7.63
C PHE A 108 -2.57 15.85 -7.38
N ARG A 109 -1.48 16.56 -7.14
CA ARG A 109 -0.18 15.98 -6.76
C ARG A 109 0.19 16.20 -5.30
N THR A 110 -0.68 16.82 -4.51
CA THR A 110 -0.40 17.17 -3.11
C THR A 110 -0.79 16.08 -2.12
N TYR A 111 -1.45 15.02 -2.58
CA TYR A 111 -1.99 13.95 -1.73
C TYR A 111 -0.96 13.36 -0.76
N THR A 112 -1.45 13.00 0.41
CA THR A 112 -0.73 12.15 1.34
C THR A 112 -0.96 10.67 0.97
N LEU A 113 -2.21 10.27 0.79
CA LEU A 113 -2.60 8.93 0.34
C LEU A 113 -3.35 9.04 -0.99
N LYS A 114 -2.88 8.33 -2.02
CA LYS A 114 -3.60 8.15 -3.29
C LYS A 114 -4.00 6.70 -3.47
N VAL A 115 -5.29 6.45 -3.77
CA VAL A 115 -5.86 5.12 -3.93
C VAL A 115 -6.38 4.97 -5.35
N GLU A 116 -5.64 4.25 -6.18
CA GLU A 116 -6.03 3.94 -7.57
C GLU A 116 -6.61 2.52 -7.69
N GLY A 117 -6.33 1.66 -6.71
CA GLY A 117 -6.82 0.28 -6.65
C GLY A 117 -8.28 0.16 -6.21
N ASN A 118 -8.87 -1.02 -6.43
CA ASN A 118 -10.28 -1.30 -6.17
C ASN A 118 -10.48 -2.25 -4.98
N SER A 119 -11.69 -2.22 -4.39
CA SER A 119 -12.08 -3.15 -3.31
C SER A 119 -11.11 -3.10 -2.12
N ILE A 120 -10.78 -1.89 -1.69
CA ILE A 120 -9.83 -1.65 -0.60
C ILE A 120 -10.58 -1.08 0.60
N THR A 121 -10.27 -1.61 1.78
CA THR A 121 -10.85 -1.12 3.05
C THR A 121 -9.77 -0.52 3.94
N PHE A 122 -10.07 0.61 4.54
CA PHE A 122 -9.23 1.28 5.54
C PHE A 122 -9.97 1.31 6.88
N LYS A 123 -9.28 0.92 7.96
CA LYS A 123 -9.83 0.92 9.32
C LYS A 123 -8.85 1.51 10.32
N ASN A 124 -9.36 2.30 11.26
CA ASN A 124 -8.60 2.81 12.40
C ASN A 124 -7.31 3.58 12.01
N LEU A 125 -7.36 4.40 10.97
CA LEU A 125 -6.22 5.16 10.46
C LEU A 125 -6.52 6.67 10.46
N THR A 126 -5.52 7.48 10.75
CA THR A 126 -5.54 8.91 10.45
C THR A 126 -4.74 9.16 9.18
N ILE A 127 -5.35 9.83 8.20
CA ILE A 127 -4.73 10.32 6.98
C ILE A 127 -4.73 11.84 7.05
N GLU A 128 -3.56 12.45 7.02
CA GLU A 128 -3.39 13.88 7.24
C GLU A 128 -2.56 14.52 6.14
N ASN A 129 -2.97 15.69 5.66
CA ASN A 129 -2.04 16.60 5.02
C ASN A 129 -1.86 17.81 5.96
N ASN A 130 -0.67 17.91 6.57
CA ASN A 130 -0.37 18.93 7.57
C ASN A 130 0.35 20.15 7.00
N ALA A 131 0.25 20.39 5.69
CA ALA A 131 0.79 21.58 5.04
C ALA A 131 0.22 22.86 5.69
N ALA A 132 1.04 23.88 5.77
CA ALA A 132 0.56 25.21 6.12
C ALA A 132 -0.50 25.68 5.11
N ARG A 133 -1.38 26.60 5.53
CA ARG A 133 -2.47 27.14 4.69
C ARG A 133 -1.93 28.03 3.56
N LEU A 134 -1.18 27.43 2.65
CA LEU A 134 -0.52 28.11 1.51
C LEU A 134 -1.12 27.73 0.15
N GLY A 135 -2.20 26.96 0.13
CA GLY A 135 -2.90 26.47 -1.05
C GLY A 135 -3.58 25.15 -0.80
N GLN A 136 -4.12 24.56 -1.85
CA GLN A 136 -4.77 23.25 -1.83
C GLN A 136 -3.77 22.18 -1.35
N ALA A 137 -4.25 21.27 -0.50
CA ALA A 137 -3.41 20.28 0.17
C ALA A 137 -4.22 19.01 0.50
N VAL A 138 -4.22 18.05 -0.41
CA VAL A 138 -5.06 16.86 -0.35
C VAL A 138 -4.49 15.85 0.65
N ALA A 139 -5.30 15.40 1.61
CA ALA A 139 -4.94 14.28 2.46
C ALA A 139 -5.26 12.95 1.76
N LEU A 140 -6.48 12.78 1.27
CA LEU A 140 -6.92 11.59 0.55
C LEU A 140 -7.31 11.91 -0.89
N HIS A 141 -6.72 11.21 -1.85
CA HIS A 141 -7.07 11.24 -3.27
C HIS A 141 -7.49 9.84 -3.71
N THR A 142 -8.73 9.66 -4.16
CA THR A 142 -9.22 8.36 -4.64
C THR A 142 -9.47 8.37 -6.13
N GLU A 143 -9.14 7.26 -6.81
CA GLU A 143 -9.49 6.97 -8.21
C GLU A 143 -10.15 5.59 -8.33
N GLY A 144 -10.00 4.74 -7.32
CA GLY A 144 -10.55 3.38 -7.30
C GLY A 144 -12.03 3.31 -6.96
N ASP A 145 -12.64 2.17 -7.28
CA ASP A 145 -14.03 1.83 -6.95
C ASP A 145 -14.14 0.88 -5.75
N ARG A 146 -15.28 0.89 -5.05
CA ARG A 146 -15.56 0.07 -3.86
C ARG A 146 -14.55 0.29 -2.74
N LEU A 147 -14.30 1.56 -2.43
CA LEU A 147 -13.43 1.93 -1.31
C LEU A 147 -14.27 2.13 -0.05
N ILE A 148 -13.80 1.56 1.06
CA ILE A 148 -14.50 1.61 2.35
C ILE A 148 -13.55 2.15 3.41
N PHE A 149 -14.01 3.18 4.12
CA PHE A 149 -13.29 3.80 5.22
C PHE A 149 -14.12 3.66 6.50
N ILE A 150 -13.57 3.01 7.53
CA ILE A 150 -14.25 2.71 8.78
C ILE A 150 -13.44 3.24 9.96
N ASN A 151 -14.05 4.09 10.78
CA ASN A 151 -13.39 4.67 11.95
C ASN A 151 -12.03 5.30 11.58
N CYS A 152 -12.01 6.10 10.50
CA CYS A 152 -10.84 6.81 10.03
C CYS A 152 -10.96 8.31 10.33
N ARG A 153 -9.81 8.99 10.37
CA ARG A 153 -9.74 10.45 10.46
C ARG A 153 -9.03 11.00 9.23
N PHE A 154 -9.62 12.04 8.63
CA PHE A 154 -9.05 12.77 7.50
C PHE A 154 -8.85 14.22 7.93
N LEU A 155 -7.59 14.62 8.04
CA LEU A 155 -7.21 15.92 8.58
C LEU A 155 -6.51 16.74 7.51
N GLY A 156 -6.98 17.97 7.32
CA GLY A 156 -6.41 18.88 6.34
C GLY A 156 -6.93 20.30 6.47
N ASN A 157 -6.73 21.07 5.43
CA ASN A 157 -7.23 22.42 5.29
C ASN A 157 -8.07 22.54 4.02
N GLN A 158 -7.61 23.26 3.00
CA GLN A 158 -8.27 23.34 1.70
C GLN A 158 -8.06 22.02 0.93
N ASP A 159 -9.14 21.48 0.34
CA ASP A 159 -9.14 20.30 -0.51
C ASP A 159 -8.74 18.99 0.24
N THR A 160 -9.26 18.75 1.45
CA THR A 160 -8.83 17.59 2.27
C THR A 160 -9.07 16.24 1.59
N ILE A 161 -10.26 16.01 1.02
CA ILE A 161 -10.62 14.74 0.33
C ILE A 161 -11.01 15.03 -1.11
N TYR A 162 -10.28 14.44 -2.05
CA TYR A 162 -10.67 14.38 -3.45
C TYR A 162 -11.18 12.98 -3.81
N THR A 163 -12.45 12.90 -4.27
CA THR A 163 -13.08 11.68 -4.73
C THR A 163 -13.10 11.67 -6.26
N GLY A 164 -11.99 11.21 -6.87
CA GLY A 164 -11.83 11.13 -8.31
C GLY A 164 -12.68 10.02 -8.94
N SER A 165 -12.63 9.86 -10.24
CA SER A 165 -13.30 8.85 -11.05
C SER A 165 -14.84 8.84 -10.98
N GLU A 166 -15.48 9.39 -11.99
CA GLU A 166 -16.93 9.32 -12.16
C GLU A 166 -17.42 7.86 -12.15
N GLY A 167 -18.48 7.59 -11.41
CA GLY A 167 -19.03 6.23 -11.24
C GLY A 167 -18.38 5.38 -10.16
N SER A 168 -17.26 5.79 -9.57
CA SER A 168 -16.69 5.12 -8.40
C SER A 168 -17.58 5.26 -7.17
N ARG A 169 -17.53 4.26 -6.29
CA ARG A 169 -18.35 4.15 -5.07
C ARG A 169 -17.48 4.13 -3.84
N LEU A 170 -17.76 5.04 -2.93
CA LEU A 170 -17.03 5.19 -1.67
C LEU A 170 -17.99 5.15 -0.50
N LEU A 171 -17.57 4.54 0.61
CA LEU A 171 -18.32 4.50 1.87
C LEU A 171 -17.42 4.98 3.01
N PHE A 172 -17.87 6.00 3.72
CA PHE A 172 -17.24 6.50 4.93
C PHE A 172 -18.16 6.23 6.11
N THR A 173 -17.75 5.34 7.02
CA THR A 173 -18.55 4.95 8.19
C THR A 173 -17.81 5.31 9.47
N ASN A 174 -18.46 6.05 10.36
CA ASN A 174 -17.86 6.49 11.63
C ASN A 174 -16.51 7.20 11.43
N CYS A 175 -16.44 8.06 10.41
CA CYS A 175 -15.22 8.81 10.08
C CYS A 175 -15.31 10.25 10.60
N TYR A 176 -14.17 10.81 10.99
CA TYR A 176 -13.99 12.23 11.28
C TYR A 176 -13.28 12.91 10.12
N ILE A 177 -13.87 13.99 9.58
CA ILE A 177 -13.30 14.72 8.43
C ILE A 177 -13.19 16.20 8.82
N GLU A 178 -11.99 16.75 8.70
CA GLU A 178 -11.67 18.13 9.01
C GLU A 178 -11.06 18.83 7.80
N GLY A 179 -11.50 20.06 7.55
CA GLY A 179 -10.96 20.88 6.48
C GLY A 179 -11.57 22.27 6.45
N THR A 180 -11.25 23.03 5.41
CA THR A 180 -11.78 24.40 5.20
C THR A 180 -12.52 24.46 3.85
N THR A 181 -12.01 25.19 2.88
CA THR A 181 -12.62 25.33 1.55
C THR A 181 -12.55 24.02 0.79
N ASP A 182 -13.65 23.63 0.16
CA ASP A 182 -13.75 22.43 -0.70
C ASP A 182 -13.17 21.17 -0.06
N PHE A 183 -13.35 21.02 1.28
CA PHE A 183 -12.69 19.95 2.03
C PHE A 183 -13.16 18.53 1.66
N ILE A 184 -14.29 18.40 0.92
CA ILE A 184 -14.71 17.18 0.23
C ILE A 184 -15.18 17.61 -1.17
N PHE A 185 -14.55 17.09 -2.21
CA PHE A 185 -14.88 17.40 -3.60
C PHE A 185 -14.56 16.24 -4.54
N GLY A 186 -15.15 16.25 -5.72
CA GLY A 186 -14.92 15.26 -6.77
C GLY A 186 -16.20 14.64 -7.32
N PRO A 187 -16.12 13.85 -8.41
CA PRO A 187 -17.29 13.35 -9.14
C PRO A 187 -17.81 11.99 -8.67
N SER A 188 -17.14 11.30 -7.73
CA SER A 188 -17.56 9.96 -7.30
C SER A 188 -18.89 9.95 -6.54
N THR A 189 -19.53 8.78 -6.47
CA THR A 189 -20.64 8.54 -5.54
C THR A 189 -20.09 8.19 -4.17
N ALA A 190 -20.24 9.07 -3.20
CA ALA A 190 -19.75 8.87 -1.84
C ALA A 190 -20.92 8.92 -0.82
N LEU A 191 -20.92 8.00 0.13
CA LEU A 191 -21.82 7.95 1.27
C LEU A 191 -21.03 8.19 2.56
N PHE A 192 -21.51 9.14 3.40
CA PHE A 192 -20.90 9.53 4.65
C PHE A 192 -21.78 9.21 5.85
#